data_a0e806605b9ef1c28db9b7cb617d1c85
#
_entry.id   a0e806605b9ef1c28db9b7cb617d1c85
#
_cell.length_a   1.000
_cell.length_b   1.000
_cell.length_c   1.000
_cell.angle_alpha   90.00
_cell.angle_beta   90.00
_cell.angle_gamma   90.00
#
_symmetry.space_group_name_H-M   'P 1'
#
loop_
_entity.id
_entity.type
_entity.pdbx_description
1 polymer ?
#
loop_
_entity_poly.entity_id
_entity_poly.type
_entity_poly.pdbx_seq_one_letter_code
_entity_poly.pdbx_strand_id
1 'polypeptide(L)'
;IRERLNRTRWLILVCSPGVKASNSVNTLISYFYSLGRKANVLPLLVEGEPLESFPTLFFEERETNIVDADGHTKIVKEITEPLAADIRSHSPKASLKLLSHARIKVVAALIGVSYDTLEQRHYKRARRRAATLAAVLVLLPIILASIFGYLWLDAERQIAIADQKTAIAK
;
A
#
# COMPACT_ATOMS: atom_id res chain seq x y z
N ILE A 1 1.65 33.18 0.31
CA ILE A 1 1.16 31.83 0.72
C ILE A 1 -0.29 31.65 0.24
N ARG A 2 -1.23 32.55 0.51
CA ARG A 2 -2.66 32.45 0.13
C ARG A 2 -2.85 32.25 -1.38
N GLU A 3 -2.11 32.96 -2.22
CA GLU A 3 -2.18 32.82 -3.68
C GLU A 3 -1.82 31.40 -4.14
N ARG A 4 -0.81 30.77 -3.52
CA ARG A 4 -0.46 29.37 -3.80
C ARG A 4 -1.55 28.42 -3.37
N LEU A 5 -2.19 28.64 -2.20
CA LEU A 5 -3.31 27.82 -1.72
C LEU A 5 -4.53 27.92 -2.65
N ASN A 6 -4.81 29.10 -3.23
CA ASN A 6 -5.89 29.25 -4.20
C ASN A 6 -5.72 28.34 -5.44
N ARG A 7 -4.47 28.11 -5.86
CA ARG A 7 -4.12 27.29 -7.03
C ARG A 7 -3.92 25.81 -6.68
N THR A 8 -3.87 25.47 -5.38
CA THR A 8 -3.61 24.11 -4.89
C THR A 8 -4.91 23.36 -4.70
N ARG A 9 -5.02 22.17 -5.27
CA ARG A 9 -6.19 21.28 -5.09
C ARG A 9 -6.14 20.51 -3.78
N TRP A 10 -4.96 20.06 -3.37
CA TRP A 10 -4.74 19.21 -2.20
C TRP A 10 -3.73 19.85 -1.24
N LEU A 11 -3.94 19.67 0.04
CA LEU A 11 -3.04 20.10 1.10
C LEU A 11 -2.60 18.88 1.92
N ILE A 12 -1.30 18.58 1.91
CA ILE A 12 -0.73 17.57 2.82
C ILE A 12 -0.20 18.32 4.03
N LEU A 13 -0.74 18.01 5.20
CA LEU A 13 -0.32 18.61 6.46
C LEU A 13 0.50 17.61 7.27
N VAL A 14 1.76 17.95 7.52
CA VAL A 14 2.65 17.19 8.41
C VAL A 14 2.30 17.55 9.85
N CYS A 15 1.80 16.59 10.61
CA CYS A 15 1.27 16.80 11.96
C CYS A 15 2.27 16.34 13.02
N SER A 16 2.51 17.21 14.01
CA SER A 16 3.28 17.01 15.23
C SER A 16 2.73 17.90 16.32
N PRO A 17 3.08 17.73 17.59
CA PRO A 17 2.58 18.56 18.70
C PRO A 17 2.79 20.07 18.46
N GLY A 18 3.91 20.47 17.87
CA GLY A 18 4.19 21.86 17.54
C GLY A 18 3.27 22.45 16.46
N VAL A 19 2.69 21.62 15.61
CA VAL A 19 1.76 22.06 14.54
C VAL A 19 0.40 22.43 15.13
N LYS A 20 -0.10 21.66 16.09
CA LYS A 20 -1.38 21.98 16.77
C LYS A 20 -1.36 23.36 17.40
N ALA A 21 -0.25 23.72 18.05
CA ALA A 21 -0.08 25.01 18.73
C ALA A 21 0.19 26.18 17.77
N SER A 22 0.48 25.92 16.49
CA SER A 22 0.87 26.94 15.53
C SER A 22 -0.32 27.73 15.00
N ASN A 23 -0.46 28.99 15.40
CA ASN A 23 -1.49 29.89 14.88
C ASN A 23 -1.40 30.10 13.36
N SER A 24 -0.18 30.15 12.83
CA SER A 24 0.03 30.28 11.38
C SER A 24 -0.51 29.11 10.59
N VAL A 25 -0.29 27.89 11.07
CA VAL A 25 -0.81 26.66 10.44
C VAL A 25 -2.33 26.63 10.55
N ASN A 26 -2.89 26.91 11.73
CA ASN A 26 -4.34 26.93 11.92
C ASN A 26 -5.03 27.97 11.03
N THR A 27 -4.42 29.15 10.83
CA THR A 27 -4.92 30.17 9.90
C THR A 27 -4.88 29.69 8.45
N LEU A 28 -3.84 28.97 8.03
CA LEU A 28 -3.73 28.41 6.68
C LEU A 28 -4.78 27.33 6.42
N ILE A 29 -5.03 26.47 7.41
CA ILE A 29 -6.06 25.41 7.32
C ILE A 29 -7.44 26.04 7.23
N SER A 30 -7.75 27.01 8.10
CA SER A 30 -9.02 27.73 8.09
C SER A 30 -9.26 28.40 6.74
N TYR A 31 -8.23 29.02 6.17
CA TYR A 31 -8.32 29.62 4.84
C TYR A 31 -8.58 28.56 3.76
N PHE A 32 -7.86 27.43 3.79
CA PHE A 32 -8.06 26.34 2.83
C PHE A 32 -9.49 25.74 2.95
N TYR A 33 -10.02 25.63 4.15
CA TYR A 33 -11.40 25.21 4.39
C TYR A 33 -12.41 26.22 3.82
N SER A 34 -12.16 27.52 3.94
CA SER A 34 -13.03 28.56 3.38
C SER A 34 -13.11 28.51 1.85
N LEU A 35 -12.15 27.88 1.17
CA LEU A 35 -12.20 27.59 -0.27
C LEU A 35 -13.09 26.40 -0.62
N GLY A 36 -13.82 25.79 0.34
CA GLY A 36 -14.66 24.61 0.14
C GLY A 36 -13.88 23.30 -0.01
N ARG A 37 -12.59 23.27 0.38
CA ARG A 37 -11.66 22.15 0.14
C ARG A 37 -11.31 21.35 1.40
N LYS A 38 -12.23 21.31 2.38
CA LYS A 38 -12.02 20.56 3.64
C LYS A 38 -11.64 19.10 3.40
N ALA A 39 -12.37 18.42 2.51
CA ALA A 39 -12.10 17.02 2.15
C ALA A 39 -10.76 16.79 1.43
N ASN A 40 -10.09 17.86 0.98
CA ASN A 40 -8.85 17.79 0.24
C ASN A 40 -7.61 18.04 1.14
N VAL A 41 -7.77 17.98 2.45
CA VAL A 41 -6.66 18.03 3.40
C VAL A 41 -6.31 16.61 3.84
N LEU A 42 -5.04 16.26 3.68
CA LEU A 42 -4.50 14.94 4.03
C LEU A 42 -3.51 15.09 5.18
N PRO A 43 -3.88 14.73 6.41
CA PRO A 43 -2.97 14.76 7.54
C PRO A 43 -1.97 13.59 7.48
N LEU A 44 -0.70 13.90 7.77
CA LEU A 44 0.41 12.96 7.89
C LEU A 44 0.98 13.07 9.31
N LEU A 45 0.73 12.07 10.14
CA LEU A 45 1.20 12.05 11.52
C LEU A 45 2.65 11.56 11.58
N VAL A 46 3.54 12.42 12.04
CA VAL A 46 4.99 12.12 12.14
C VAL A 46 5.45 11.94 13.57
N GLU A 47 4.80 12.61 14.52
CA GLU A 47 5.21 12.63 15.93
C GLU A 47 4.01 12.93 16.84
N GLY A 48 4.07 12.44 18.08
CA GLY A 48 3.05 12.65 19.12
C GLY A 48 1.78 11.82 18.91
N GLU A 49 0.84 11.95 19.81
CA GLU A 49 -0.47 11.30 19.69
C GLU A 49 -1.43 12.15 18.84
N PRO A 50 -2.45 11.54 18.21
CA PRO A 50 -3.41 12.26 17.36
C PRO A 50 -4.02 13.49 18.03
N LEU A 51 -4.49 13.34 19.28
CA LEU A 51 -5.10 14.44 20.03
C LEU A 51 -4.14 15.59 20.33
N GLU A 52 -2.84 15.32 20.39
CA GLU A 52 -1.81 16.32 20.67
C GLU A 52 -1.25 16.97 19.41
N SER A 53 -1.34 16.27 18.28
CA SER A 53 -0.64 16.63 17.04
C SER A 53 -1.54 17.20 15.96
N PHE A 54 -2.83 16.83 15.97
CA PHE A 54 -3.76 17.34 14.97
C PHE A 54 -4.33 18.70 15.40
N PRO A 55 -4.44 19.65 14.46
CA PRO A 55 -5.18 20.88 14.65
C PRO A 55 -6.61 20.59 15.11
N THR A 56 -7.15 21.43 16.00
CA THR A 56 -8.54 21.28 16.52
C THR A 56 -9.60 21.28 15.40
N LEU A 57 -9.32 21.96 14.30
CA LEU A 57 -10.18 22.03 13.13
C LEU A 57 -10.37 20.67 12.41
N PHE A 58 -9.55 19.67 12.71
CA PHE A 58 -9.65 18.34 12.09
C PHE A 58 -10.64 17.44 12.80
N PHE A 59 -10.94 17.73 14.06
CA PHE A 59 -11.89 16.92 14.83
C PHE A 59 -13.32 17.33 14.49
N GLU A 60 -14.14 16.36 14.19
CA GLU A 60 -15.57 16.54 13.95
C GLU A 60 -16.35 16.02 15.16
N GLU A 61 -17.19 16.87 15.72
CA GLU A 61 -18.20 16.40 16.67
C GLU A 61 -19.34 15.74 15.88
N ARG A 62 -19.53 14.45 16.10
CA ARG A 62 -20.68 13.73 15.55
C ARG A 62 -21.61 13.37 16.69
N GLU A 63 -22.86 13.76 16.57
CA GLU A 63 -23.90 13.31 17.48
C GLU A 63 -24.32 11.89 17.09
N THR A 64 -24.05 10.93 17.97
CA THR A 64 -24.45 9.53 17.78
C THR A 64 -25.53 9.17 18.78
N ASN A 65 -26.64 8.64 18.29
CA ASN A 65 -27.71 8.14 19.14
C ASN A 65 -27.33 6.75 19.66
N ILE A 66 -27.02 6.63 20.94
CA ILE A 66 -26.76 5.36 21.60
C ILE A 66 -28.02 4.99 22.38
N VAL A 67 -28.51 3.75 22.14
CA VAL A 67 -29.61 3.18 22.93
C VAL A 67 -28.96 2.50 24.13
N ASP A 68 -29.33 2.98 25.33
CA ASP A 68 -28.86 2.39 26.59
C ASP A 68 -29.55 1.05 26.86
N ALA A 69 -29.02 0.26 27.80
CA ALA A 69 -29.57 -1.05 28.17
C ALA A 69 -31.06 -1.01 28.58
N ASP A 70 -31.52 0.15 29.01
CA ASP A 70 -32.90 0.43 29.41
C ASP A 70 -33.82 0.91 28.26
N GLY A 71 -33.30 0.93 27.02
CA GLY A 71 -34.07 1.31 25.82
C GLY A 71 -34.20 2.83 25.61
N HIS A 72 -33.51 3.66 26.39
CA HIS A 72 -33.55 5.12 26.25
C HIS A 72 -32.48 5.58 25.23
N THR A 73 -32.87 6.43 24.28
CA THR A 73 -31.95 7.03 23.33
C THR A 73 -31.23 8.20 24.00
N LYS A 74 -29.88 8.07 24.11
CA LYS A 74 -29.03 9.14 24.63
C LYS A 74 -28.17 9.67 23.49
N ILE A 75 -28.17 11.00 23.29
CA ILE A 75 -27.27 11.65 22.32
C ILE A 75 -25.91 11.78 22.98
N VAL A 76 -24.93 11.08 22.40
CA VAL A 76 -23.53 11.19 22.82
C VAL A 76 -22.75 11.90 21.71
N LYS A 77 -21.99 12.92 22.10
CA LYS A 77 -21.08 13.61 21.20
C LYS A 77 -19.79 12.82 21.14
N GLU A 78 -19.53 12.22 19.98
CA GLU A 78 -18.31 11.51 19.70
C GLU A 78 -17.38 12.39 18.86
N ILE A 79 -16.12 12.48 19.28
CA ILE A 79 -15.09 13.20 18.54
C ILE A 79 -14.50 12.22 17.53
N THR A 80 -14.78 12.47 16.26
CA THR A 80 -14.21 11.64 15.17
C THR A 80 -12.85 12.18 14.78
N GLU A 81 -11.84 11.33 14.86
CA GLU A 81 -10.49 11.65 14.40
C GLU A 81 -10.42 11.62 12.88
N PRO A 82 -9.62 12.49 12.24
CA PRO A 82 -9.42 12.49 10.81
C PRO A 82 -8.64 11.23 10.36
N LEU A 83 -8.99 10.72 9.20
CA LEU A 83 -8.22 9.65 8.57
C LEU A 83 -6.85 10.18 8.16
N ALA A 84 -5.81 9.81 8.90
CA ALA A 84 -4.44 10.25 8.67
C ALA A 84 -3.54 9.11 8.22
N ALA A 85 -2.49 9.45 7.48
CA ALA A 85 -1.39 8.55 7.24
C ALA A 85 -0.43 8.62 8.44
N ASP A 86 -0.24 7.52 9.15
CA ASP A 86 0.64 7.42 10.32
C ASP A 86 2.01 6.86 9.90
N ILE A 87 3.06 7.64 10.16
CA ILE A 87 4.45 7.24 9.88
C ILE A 87 5.33 7.34 11.13
N ARG A 88 4.72 7.40 12.32
CA ARG A 88 5.45 7.43 13.59
C ARG A 88 6.31 6.19 13.74
N SER A 89 7.56 6.37 14.16
CA SER A 89 8.48 5.28 14.43
C SER A 89 9.64 5.74 15.30
N HIS A 90 10.23 4.80 16.04
CA HIS A 90 11.39 5.05 16.89
C HIS A 90 12.70 5.25 16.11
N SER A 91 12.73 5.02 14.80
CA SER A 91 13.91 5.24 13.98
C SER A 91 13.58 5.86 12.61
N PRO A 92 14.45 6.75 12.09
CA PRO A 92 14.24 7.38 10.79
C PRO A 92 14.11 6.36 9.63
N LYS A 93 14.85 5.24 9.70
CA LYS A 93 14.77 4.18 8.67
C LYS A 93 13.41 3.48 8.68
N ALA A 94 12.85 3.24 9.86
CA ALA A 94 11.53 2.63 9.98
C ALA A 94 10.42 3.60 9.55
N SER A 95 10.52 4.90 9.87
CA SER A 95 9.61 5.93 9.37
C SER A 95 9.60 6.01 7.84
N LEU A 96 10.77 5.91 7.19
CA LEU A 96 10.86 5.87 5.72
C LEU A 96 10.17 4.64 5.11
N LYS A 97 10.23 3.49 5.79
CA LYS A 97 9.51 2.28 5.36
C LYS A 97 7.99 2.48 5.50
N LEU A 98 7.54 3.04 6.63
CA LEU A 98 6.12 3.39 6.84
C LEU A 98 5.66 4.43 5.83
N LEU A 99 6.49 5.42 5.49
CA LEU A 99 6.20 6.41 4.46
C LEU A 99 5.95 5.75 3.09
N SER A 100 6.63 4.67 2.77
CA SER A 100 6.41 3.96 1.50
C SER A 100 5.00 3.35 1.41
N HIS A 101 4.43 2.88 2.53
CA HIS A 101 3.04 2.40 2.61
C HIS A 101 2.04 3.58 2.69
N ALA A 102 2.35 4.59 3.51
CA ALA A 102 1.55 5.80 3.62
C ALA A 102 1.39 6.53 2.28
N ARG A 103 2.43 6.52 1.44
CA ARG A 103 2.41 7.08 0.08
C ARG A 103 1.27 6.50 -0.75
N ILE A 104 1.00 5.20 -0.67
CA ILE A 104 -0.07 4.56 -1.43
C ILE A 104 -1.44 5.09 -0.95
N LYS A 105 -1.63 5.27 0.35
CA LYS A 105 -2.86 5.86 0.93
C LYS A 105 -3.06 7.29 0.46
N VAL A 106 -2.01 8.10 0.52
CA VAL A 106 -2.04 9.50 0.06
C VAL A 106 -2.35 9.57 -1.44
N VAL A 107 -1.70 8.75 -2.26
CA VAL A 107 -1.94 8.70 -3.71
C VAL A 107 -3.37 8.21 -4.01
N ALA A 108 -3.87 7.20 -3.29
CA ALA A 108 -5.24 6.72 -3.43
C ALA A 108 -6.26 7.86 -3.18
N ALA A 109 -6.08 8.60 -2.09
CA ALA A 109 -6.91 9.75 -1.77
C ALA A 109 -6.83 10.86 -2.84
N LEU A 110 -5.63 11.17 -3.35
CA LEU A 110 -5.40 12.17 -4.39
C LEU A 110 -6.11 11.83 -5.71
N ILE A 111 -6.18 10.54 -6.07
CA ILE A 111 -6.78 10.06 -7.32
C ILE A 111 -8.28 9.79 -7.14
N GLY A 112 -8.78 9.76 -5.90
CA GLY A 112 -10.16 9.41 -5.59
C GLY A 112 -10.49 7.92 -5.79
N VAL A 113 -9.45 7.05 -5.67
CA VAL A 113 -9.58 5.59 -5.80
C VAL A 113 -9.46 4.95 -4.43
N SER A 114 -10.27 3.91 -4.15
CA SER A 114 -10.16 3.21 -2.86
C SER A 114 -8.77 2.57 -2.71
N TYR A 115 -8.22 2.64 -1.50
CA TYR A 115 -6.92 2.07 -1.14
C TYR A 115 -6.82 0.59 -1.50
N ASP A 116 -7.87 -0.18 -1.23
CA ASP A 116 -7.92 -1.62 -1.51
C ASP A 116 -7.71 -1.95 -3.00
N THR A 117 -8.22 -1.09 -3.89
CA THR A 117 -8.08 -1.29 -5.34
C THR A 117 -6.63 -1.12 -5.80
N LEU A 118 -5.90 -0.19 -5.20
CA LEU A 118 -4.48 0.06 -5.53
C LEU A 118 -3.57 -1.02 -4.93
N GLU A 119 -3.80 -1.41 -3.70
CA GLU A 119 -3.02 -2.43 -3.01
C GLU A 119 -3.14 -3.79 -3.69
N GLN A 120 -4.37 -4.21 -4.04
CA GLN A 120 -4.60 -5.47 -4.75
C GLN A 120 -3.88 -5.56 -6.10
N ARG A 121 -3.74 -4.45 -6.82
CA ARG A 121 -3.03 -4.44 -8.11
C ARG A 121 -1.52 -4.70 -7.94
N HIS A 122 -0.91 -4.17 -6.88
CA HIS A 122 0.50 -4.41 -6.58
C HIS A 122 0.77 -5.87 -6.22
N TYR A 123 -0.04 -6.46 -5.35
CA TYR A 123 0.09 -7.88 -4.96
C TYR A 123 -0.15 -8.84 -6.12
N LYS A 124 -1.16 -8.57 -6.96
CA LYS A 124 -1.45 -9.39 -8.15
C LYS A 124 -0.29 -9.41 -9.15
N ARG A 125 0.38 -8.27 -9.37
CA ARG A 125 1.55 -8.19 -10.27
C ARG A 125 2.77 -8.92 -9.70
N ALA A 126 3.06 -8.75 -8.41
CA ALA A 126 4.16 -9.44 -7.75
C ALA A 126 3.95 -10.96 -7.75
N ARG A 127 2.73 -11.41 -7.42
CA ARG A 127 2.36 -12.83 -7.42
C ARG A 127 2.43 -13.47 -8.82
N ARG A 128 2.02 -12.76 -9.87
CA ARG A 128 2.15 -13.25 -11.26
C ARG A 128 3.60 -13.43 -11.65
N ARG A 129 4.50 -12.48 -11.35
CA ARG A 129 5.94 -12.60 -11.62
C ARG A 129 6.57 -13.76 -10.85
N ALA A 130 6.23 -13.93 -9.58
CA ALA A 130 6.69 -15.06 -8.78
C ALA A 130 6.19 -16.40 -9.35
N ALA A 131 4.93 -16.47 -9.77
CA ALA A 131 4.35 -17.68 -10.38
C ALA A 131 5.00 -18.03 -11.72
N THR A 132 5.31 -17.04 -12.58
CA THR A 132 6.02 -17.30 -13.85
C THR A 132 7.44 -17.78 -13.62
N LEU A 133 8.17 -17.18 -12.67
CA LEU A 133 9.51 -17.65 -12.32
C LEU A 133 9.51 -19.08 -11.77
N ALA A 134 8.56 -19.40 -10.88
CA ALA A 134 8.40 -20.74 -10.34
C ALA A 134 8.06 -21.76 -11.45
N ALA A 135 7.18 -21.42 -12.39
CA ALA A 135 6.84 -22.28 -13.52
C ALA A 135 8.05 -22.57 -14.41
N VAL A 136 8.86 -21.55 -14.73
CA VAL A 136 10.09 -21.74 -15.52
C VAL A 136 11.08 -22.65 -14.79
N LEU A 137 11.25 -22.46 -13.47
CA LEU A 137 12.19 -23.22 -12.64
C LEU A 137 11.81 -24.70 -12.55
N VAL A 138 10.51 -25.03 -12.65
CA VAL A 138 10.01 -26.42 -12.64
C VAL A 138 10.02 -27.04 -14.05
N LEU A 139 9.56 -26.29 -15.05
CA LEU A 139 9.43 -26.84 -16.42
C LEU A 139 10.76 -27.05 -17.12
N LEU A 140 11.73 -26.16 -16.89
CA LEU A 140 13.03 -26.23 -17.57
C LEU A 140 13.80 -27.52 -17.25
N PRO A 141 13.95 -27.99 -16.01
CA PRO A 141 14.60 -29.25 -15.72
C PRO A 141 13.83 -30.47 -16.26
N ILE A 142 12.49 -30.41 -16.29
CA ILE A 142 11.66 -31.49 -16.84
C ILE A 142 11.93 -31.63 -18.35
N ILE A 143 11.99 -30.53 -19.09
CA ILE A 143 12.28 -30.51 -20.51
C ILE A 143 13.69 -31.04 -20.75
N LEU A 144 14.69 -30.58 -19.97
CA LEU A 144 16.06 -31.06 -20.10
C LEU A 144 16.18 -32.57 -19.81
N ALA A 145 15.52 -33.04 -18.77
CA ALA A 145 15.49 -34.47 -18.43
C ALA A 145 14.85 -35.32 -19.55
N SER A 146 13.77 -34.81 -20.16
CA SER A 146 13.12 -35.48 -21.29
C SER A 146 14.00 -35.57 -22.52
N ILE A 147 14.72 -34.47 -22.86
CA ILE A 147 15.65 -34.43 -23.98
C ILE A 147 16.84 -35.38 -23.72
N PHE A 148 17.38 -35.35 -22.50
CA PHE A 148 18.50 -36.23 -22.15
C PHE A 148 18.08 -37.68 -22.18
N GLY A 149 16.93 -38.05 -21.67
CA GLY A 149 16.37 -39.41 -21.73
C GLY A 149 16.16 -39.88 -23.16
N TYR A 150 15.65 -39.02 -24.04
CA TYR A 150 15.51 -39.34 -25.47
C TYR A 150 16.83 -39.60 -26.14
N LEU A 151 17.85 -38.75 -25.95
CA LEU A 151 19.18 -38.91 -26.51
C LEU A 151 19.87 -40.18 -25.99
N TRP A 152 19.69 -40.51 -24.72
CA TRP A 152 20.26 -41.72 -24.12
C TRP A 152 19.67 -42.99 -24.73
N LEU A 153 18.34 -43.06 -24.90
CA LEU A 153 17.66 -44.18 -25.55
C LEU A 153 18.05 -44.35 -27.00
N ASP A 154 18.29 -43.24 -27.72
CA ASP A 154 18.72 -43.30 -29.12
C ASP A 154 20.17 -43.81 -29.24
N ALA A 155 21.06 -43.38 -28.35
CA ALA A 155 22.44 -43.89 -28.27
C ALA A 155 22.48 -45.41 -28.00
N GLU A 156 21.65 -45.91 -27.08
CA GLU A 156 21.56 -47.33 -26.74
C GLU A 156 21.07 -48.18 -27.94
N ARG A 157 20.09 -47.67 -28.71
CA ARG A 157 19.64 -48.29 -29.95
C ARG A 157 20.73 -48.37 -31.01
N GLN A 158 21.53 -47.32 -31.16
CA GLN A 158 22.63 -47.31 -32.13
C GLN A 158 23.75 -48.33 -31.78
N ILE A 159 24.06 -48.47 -30.49
CA ILE A 159 25.00 -49.47 -29.99
C ILE A 159 24.49 -50.89 -30.30
N ALA A 160 23.23 -51.18 -29.98
CA ALA A 160 22.63 -52.49 -30.25
C ALA A 160 22.64 -52.87 -31.75
N ILE A 161 22.39 -51.90 -32.65
CA ILE A 161 22.45 -52.08 -34.11
C ILE A 161 23.87 -52.34 -34.57
N ALA A 162 24.86 -51.64 -33.99
CA ALA A 162 26.28 -51.84 -34.32
C ALA A 162 26.76 -53.25 -33.92
N ASP A 163 26.39 -53.73 -32.72
CA ASP A 163 26.72 -55.07 -32.23
C ASP A 163 26.11 -56.17 -33.12
N GLN A 164 24.86 -55.97 -33.54
CA GLN A 164 24.20 -56.90 -34.45
C GLN A 164 24.88 -57.00 -35.83
N LYS A 165 25.34 -55.86 -36.39
CA LYS A 165 26.11 -55.85 -37.67
C LYS A 165 27.46 -56.52 -37.55
N THR A 166 28.14 -56.38 -36.41
CA THR A 166 29.46 -57.08 -36.21
C THR A 166 29.30 -58.57 -35.98
N ALA A 167 28.19 -59.02 -35.42
CA ALA A 167 27.85 -60.43 -35.22
C ALA A 167 27.55 -61.16 -36.57
N ILE A 168 26.96 -60.47 -37.54
CA ILE A 168 26.60 -61.01 -38.85
C ILE A 168 27.85 -61.05 -39.80
N ALA A 169 28.87 -60.24 -39.56
CA ALA A 169 30.07 -60.14 -40.36
C ALA A 169 31.19 -61.16 -40.00
N LYS A 170 30.92 -61.96 -38.95
CA LYS A 170 31.80 -63.10 -38.56
C LYS A 170 31.25 -64.44 -39.05
#